data_39d66c6de6c849df9a1e1d40516539c2
#
_entry.id   39d66c6de6c849df9a1e1d40516539c2
#
_cell.length_a   1.000
_cell.length_b   1.000
_cell.length_c   1.000
_cell.angle_alpha   90.00
_cell.angle_beta   90.00
_cell.angle_gamma   90.00
#
_symmetry.space_group_name_H-M   'P 1'
#
loop_
_entity.id
_entity.type
_entity.pdbx_description
1 polymer ?
#
loop_
_entity_poly.entity_id
_entity_poly.type
_entity_poly.pdbx_seq_one_letter_code
_entity_poly.pdbx_strand_id
1 'polypeptide(L)'
;MNMPAQPSGNEYLRAVLTSKVYDVVEVTPLQKMEKLSERFNNQIYIKREDRQPVNSFKIRGAYAMIAGLNEQQKAAGVIAASAGNHAQGVALSAKKLGLNALIVMPQNTPSIKVDAVRGFGGEVLLHGANFDEAKAKAIELAKSKNMTFIPPFDHPAVIAGQGSLAMELLQQQRQLDRIFVPVGGGGLAAGVAVLIKQLMPQVKVIGVESKDSACLQAALQAGEPVDLERVGLFADGVAVKRIGDETFRVCQAYLDDVITVDSDEICAAVKDIFENVRAIAEPSGALSLAGLKKYVKQHNIQGETLVNVLSGANLNFHSLRYVSERCEIGEKHEALLAVTIPEQKGSFLKFCHLLGDRAVTEFNYRYSDSGNTEQKKACIFVGVRVNGGESEKQEIISQLQVSGYDVQDLSDDDIAKTHIRYMIGGRNISPQQTDSQQMGSQRERLYSFVFPEQKGALVKFLQTLGTQWNISLFHYRNHGADYGDILCAFQISETTEQVFHHHLQELGYAYQDVTDSASYRYFLK
;
A
#
# COMPACT_ATOMS: atom_id res chain seq x y z
N MET A 1 34.11 6.80 6.77
CA MET A 1 34.79 6.45 5.49
C MET A 1 34.02 7.11 4.36
N ASN A 2 34.67 7.86 3.49
CA ASN A 2 34.03 8.33 2.26
C ASN A 2 33.91 7.12 1.32
N MET A 3 32.70 6.62 1.13
CA MET A 3 32.42 5.60 0.12
C MET A 3 32.48 6.24 -1.28
N PRO A 4 32.96 5.50 -2.31
CA PRO A 4 32.85 5.97 -3.68
C PRO A 4 31.40 6.10 -4.11
N ALA A 5 31.14 6.83 -5.20
CA ALA A 5 29.77 7.03 -5.70
C ALA A 5 29.11 5.72 -6.13
N GLN A 6 29.88 4.75 -6.64
CA GLN A 6 29.41 3.41 -7.03
C GLN A 6 30.30 2.34 -6.37
N PRO A 7 30.05 1.99 -5.09
CA PRO A 7 30.86 0.99 -4.40
C PRO A 7 30.70 -0.41 -5.00
N SER A 8 31.78 -1.17 -4.96
CA SER A 8 31.76 -2.62 -5.21
C SER A 8 31.09 -3.38 -4.05
N GLY A 9 30.77 -4.66 -4.27
CA GLY A 9 30.21 -5.52 -3.21
C GLY A 9 31.14 -5.62 -1.99
N ASN A 10 32.46 -5.69 -2.20
CA ASN A 10 33.46 -5.72 -1.12
C ASN A 10 33.53 -4.40 -0.34
N GLU A 11 33.34 -3.27 -1.01
CA GLU A 11 33.28 -1.96 -0.33
C GLU A 11 32.02 -1.83 0.51
N TYR A 12 30.87 -2.31 0.00
CA TYR A 12 29.65 -2.40 0.80
C TYR A 12 29.83 -3.33 2.01
N LEU A 13 30.40 -4.53 1.82
CA LEU A 13 30.69 -5.45 2.91
C LEU A 13 31.53 -4.76 4.00
N ARG A 14 32.62 -4.10 3.60
CA ARG A 14 33.47 -3.36 4.55
C ARG A 14 32.71 -2.26 5.26
N ALA A 15 31.87 -1.49 4.54
CA ALA A 15 31.09 -0.40 5.10
C ALA A 15 30.06 -0.90 6.11
N VAL A 16 29.40 -2.04 5.86
CA VAL A 16 28.47 -2.68 6.81
C VAL A 16 29.22 -3.11 8.07
N LEU A 17 30.34 -3.83 7.94
CA LEU A 17 31.12 -4.33 9.08
C LEU A 17 31.74 -3.23 9.95
N THR A 18 32.00 -2.06 9.38
CA THR A 18 32.57 -0.92 10.11
C THR A 18 31.54 0.14 10.48
N SER A 19 30.27 -0.11 10.20
CA SER A 19 29.19 0.81 10.51
C SER A 19 28.97 0.92 12.02
N LYS A 20 28.75 2.15 12.49
CA LYS A 20 28.46 2.44 13.91
C LYS A 20 26.97 2.36 14.24
N VAL A 21 26.18 1.62 13.45
CA VAL A 21 24.71 1.59 13.63
C VAL A 21 24.28 1.11 15.02
N TYR A 22 25.06 0.24 15.64
CA TYR A 22 24.77 -0.33 16.96
C TYR A 22 24.95 0.66 18.13
N ASP A 23 25.39 1.90 17.88
CA ASP A 23 25.33 2.96 18.87
C ASP A 23 23.87 3.37 19.19
N VAL A 24 22.92 3.06 18.30
CA VAL A 24 21.50 3.45 18.40
C VAL A 24 20.53 2.33 18.00
N VAL A 25 20.97 1.38 17.21
CA VAL A 25 20.16 0.28 16.68
C VAL A 25 20.23 -0.91 17.62
N GLU A 26 19.07 -1.53 17.85
CA GLU A 26 18.99 -2.78 18.58
C GLU A 26 19.14 -3.97 17.62
N VAL A 27 19.79 -5.04 18.09
CA VAL A 27 19.76 -6.34 17.42
C VAL A 27 18.36 -6.91 17.55
N THR A 28 17.57 -6.82 16.50
CA THR A 28 16.16 -7.22 16.56
C THR A 28 16.00 -8.74 16.53
N PRO A 29 14.94 -9.29 17.15
CA PRO A 29 14.70 -10.73 17.13
C PRO A 29 14.44 -11.26 15.71
N LEU A 30 14.94 -12.47 15.44
CA LEU A 30 14.48 -13.34 14.37
C LEU A 30 13.54 -14.38 14.99
N GLN A 31 12.24 -14.22 14.76
CA GLN A 31 11.20 -15.02 15.41
C GLN A 31 10.59 -16.01 14.43
N LYS A 32 10.42 -17.26 14.86
CA LYS A 32 9.73 -18.28 14.06
C LYS A 32 8.23 -18.03 14.03
N MET A 33 7.61 -18.23 12.87
CA MET A 33 6.17 -18.12 12.62
C MET A 33 5.59 -19.53 12.56
N GLU A 34 5.29 -20.13 13.72
CA GLU A 34 4.95 -21.56 13.82
C GLU A 34 3.76 -21.95 12.97
N LYS A 35 2.62 -21.22 13.08
CA LYS A 35 1.41 -21.53 12.30
C LYS A 35 1.63 -21.46 10.79
N LEU A 36 2.39 -20.48 10.31
CA LEU A 36 2.71 -20.37 8.89
C LEU A 36 3.74 -21.42 8.47
N SER A 37 4.67 -21.77 9.34
CA SER A 37 5.64 -22.85 9.06
C SER A 37 4.93 -24.18 8.83
N GLU A 38 3.96 -24.53 9.67
CA GLU A 38 3.11 -25.71 9.52
C GLU A 38 2.25 -25.63 8.25
N ARG A 39 1.55 -24.50 8.04
CA ARG A 39 0.65 -24.28 6.89
C ARG A 39 1.35 -24.41 5.53
N PHE A 40 2.61 -23.98 5.44
CA PHE A 40 3.37 -23.97 4.18
C PHE A 40 4.44 -25.07 4.11
N ASN A 41 4.55 -25.95 5.12
CA ASN A 41 5.56 -26.99 5.21
C ASN A 41 7.00 -26.46 4.96
N ASN A 42 7.33 -25.32 5.61
CA ASN A 42 8.64 -24.65 5.55
C ASN A 42 9.03 -24.16 6.94
N GLN A 43 10.29 -23.75 7.13
CA GLN A 43 10.73 -23.04 8.32
C GLN A 43 10.63 -21.54 8.06
N ILE A 44 9.55 -20.88 8.50
CA ILE A 44 9.30 -19.46 8.23
C ILE A 44 9.67 -18.62 9.45
N TYR A 45 10.52 -17.62 9.23
CA TYR A 45 10.97 -16.68 10.25
C TYR A 45 10.64 -15.24 9.84
N ILE A 46 10.44 -14.38 10.84
CA ILE A 46 10.22 -12.95 10.68
C ILE A 46 11.29 -12.16 11.43
N LYS A 47 11.98 -11.25 10.74
CA LYS A 47 12.93 -10.29 11.30
C LYS A 47 12.18 -9.05 11.77
N ARG A 48 12.25 -8.75 13.08
CA ARG A 48 11.37 -7.83 13.81
C ARG A 48 11.91 -6.39 13.84
N GLU A 49 11.95 -5.70 12.69
CA GLU A 49 12.39 -4.28 12.63
C GLU A 49 11.37 -3.29 13.24
N ASP A 50 10.17 -3.74 13.53
CA ASP A 50 9.20 -3.03 14.36
C ASP A 50 9.67 -2.81 15.82
N ARG A 51 10.71 -3.55 16.25
CA ARG A 51 11.31 -3.43 17.59
C ARG A 51 12.41 -2.37 17.67
N GLN A 52 12.78 -1.75 16.57
CA GLN A 52 13.70 -0.61 16.60
C GLN A 52 13.10 0.58 17.37
N PRO A 53 13.93 1.47 17.96
CA PRO A 53 13.45 2.62 18.72
C PRO A 53 12.48 3.54 17.99
N VAL A 54 12.48 3.54 16.64
CA VAL A 54 11.55 4.29 15.79
C VAL A 54 10.51 3.37 15.12
N ASN A 55 10.31 2.16 15.63
CA ASN A 55 9.41 1.14 15.14
C ASN A 55 9.60 0.80 13.64
N SER A 56 10.81 0.99 13.10
CA SER A 56 11.14 0.65 11.71
C SER A 56 12.65 0.57 11.47
N PHE A 57 13.04 -0.16 10.42
CA PHE A 57 14.44 -0.32 10.01
C PHE A 57 15.15 0.99 9.61
N LYS A 58 14.40 2.06 9.31
CA LYS A 58 14.94 3.30 8.74
C LYS A 58 16.04 3.95 9.58
N ILE A 59 16.06 3.70 10.88
CA ILE A 59 17.10 4.18 11.79
C ILE A 59 18.49 3.69 11.39
N ARG A 60 18.63 2.48 10.84
CA ARG A 60 19.89 1.87 10.44
C ARG A 60 20.63 2.72 9.40
N GLY A 61 19.96 3.00 8.27
CA GLY A 61 20.55 3.79 7.19
C GLY A 61 20.70 5.27 7.54
N ALA A 62 19.73 5.85 8.26
CA ALA A 62 19.80 7.23 8.71
C ALA A 62 21.01 7.44 9.64
N TYR A 63 21.16 6.58 10.65
CA TYR A 63 22.28 6.69 11.59
C TYR A 63 23.63 6.42 10.91
N ALA A 64 23.74 5.40 10.07
CA ALA A 64 24.97 5.10 9.36
C ALA A 64 25.49 6.28 8.54
N MET A 65 24.60 6.97 7.83
CA MET A 65 24.95 8.14 7.07
C MET A 65 25.33 9.33 7.96
N ILE A 66 24.51 9.66 8.96
CA ILE A 66 24.73 10.84 9.82
C ILE A 66 25.98 10.68 10.68
N ALA A 67 26.23 9.49 11.23
CA ALA A 67 27.43 9.21 12.01
C ALA A 67 28.72 9.34 11.19
N GLY A 68 28.65 9.06 9.87
CA GLY A 68 29.77 9.19 8.94
C GLY A 68 30.09 10.61 8.48
N LEU A 69 29.30 11.62 8.85
CA LEU A 69 29.55 13.02 8.49
C LEU A 69 30.81 13.56 9.15
N ASN A 70 31.50 14.48 8.49
CA ASN A 70 32.62 15.19 9.09
C ASN A 70 32.12 16.25 10.10
N GLU A 71 33.03 16.80 10.92
CA GLU A 71 32.66 17.73 11.99
C GLU A 71 32.01 19.03 11.48
N GLN A 72 32.41 19.51 10.29
CA GLN A 72 31.79 20.70 9.68
C GLN A 72 30.34 20.42 9.25
N GLN A 73 30.09 19.25 8.65
CA GLN A 73 28.75 18.81 8.26
C GLN A 73 27.85 18.58 9.50
N LYS A 74 28.42 17.97 10.54
CA LYS A 74 27.71 17.79 11.81
C LYS A 74 27.31 19.12 12.46
N ALA A 75 28.25 20.07 12.51
CA ALA A 75 27.98 21.39 13.08
C ALA A 75 26.88 22.16 12.32
N ALA A 76 26.80 21.98 11.01
CA ALA A 76 25.76 22.59 10.18
C ALA A 76 24.37 21.93 10.35
N GLY A 77 24.33 20.68 10.83
CA GLY A 77 23.10 19.92 11.02
C GLY A 77 22.65 19.16 9.75
N VAL A 78 21.54 18.44 9.90
CA VAL A 78 20.99 17.58 8.84
C VAL A 78 19.58 17.97 8.47
N ILE A 79 19.20 17.73 7.23
CA ILE A 79 17.86 18.00 6.73
C ILE A 79 17.34 16.79 5.92
N ALA A 80 16.04 16.48 6.05
CA ALA A 80 15.39 15.45 5.26
C ALA A 80 13.99 15.87 4.82
N ALA A 81 13.51 15.29 3.73
CA ALA A 81 12.12 15.37 3.31
C ALA A 81 11.45 14.01 3.56
N SER A 82 10.53 13.93 4.50
CA SER A 82 9.76 12.72 4.77
C SER A 82 8.69 12.99 5.82
N ALA A 83 7.51 12.39 5.67
CA ALA A 83 6.45 12.42 6.68
C ALA A 83 6.29 11.08 7.44
N GLY A 84 7.17 10.10 7.20
CA GLY A 84 7.06 8.74 7.76
C GLY A 84 8.31 8.26 8.49
N ASN A 85 8.59 6.98 8.35
CA ASN A 85 9.67 6.26 9.05
C ASN A 85 11.06 6.88 8.92
N HIS A 86 11.39 7.44 7.74
CA HIS A 86 12.67 8.07 7.52
C HIS A 86 12.85 9.35 8.35
N ALA A 87 11.80 10.16 8.46
CA ALA A 87 11.80 11.38 9.27
C ALA A 87 12.13 11.08 10.74
N GLN A 88 11.49 10.06 11.31
CA GLN A 88 11.72 9.61 12.68
C GLN A 88 13.15 9.07 12.85
N GLY A 89 13.63 8.29 11.89
CA GLY A 89 15.00 7.77 11.86
C GLY A 89 16.05 8.88 11.85
N VAL A 90 15.88 9.90 11.02
CA VAL A 90 16.79 11.06 10.95
C VAL A 90 16.75 11.88 12.25
N ALA A 91 15.54 12.17 12.77
CA ALA A 91 15.36 12.95 13.98
C ALA A 91 16.06 12.28 15.19
N LEU A 92 15.80 10.98 15.42
CA LEU A 92 16.42 10.25 16.53
C LEU A 92 17.94 10.12 16.34
N SER A 93 18.42 9.87 15.12
CA SER A 93 19.85 9.78 14.83
C SER A 93 20.58 11.08 15.13
N ALA A 94 20.03 12.21 14.68
CA ALA A 94 20.58 13.53 14.95
C ALA A 94 20.60 13.85 16.46
N LYS A 95 19.48 13.58 17.15
CA LYS A 95 19.40 13.76 18.63
C LYS A 95 20.47 12.96 19.36
N LYS A 96 20.68 11.70 18.98
CA LYS A 96 21.70 10.84 19.61
C LYS A 96 23.13 11.34 19.39
N LEU A 97 23.37 12.01 18.28
CA LEU A 97 24.69 12.60 17.94
C LEU A 97 24.83 14.07 18.34
N GLY A 98 23.81 14.65 18.98
CA GLY A 98 23.82 16.06 19.39
C GLY A 98 23.71 17.07 18.26
N LEU A 99 23.07 16.70 17.14
CA LEU A 99 22.94 17.51 15.92
C LEU A 99 21.52 18.06 15.77
N ASN A 100 21.41 19.19 15.08
CA ASN A 100 20.10 19.71 14.66
C ASN A 100 19.59 18.94 13.44
N ALA A 101 18.32 18.54 13.47
CA ALA A 101 17.63 17.93 12.34
C ALA A 101 16.40 18.76 11.96
N LEU A 102 16.34 19.19 10.71
CA LEU A 102 15.18 19.84 10.11
C LEU A 102 14.46 18.85 9.17
N ILE A 103 13.20 18.58 9.45
CA ILE A 103 12.38 17.67 8.64
C ILE A 103 11.33 18.48 7.89
N VAL A 104 11.37 18.45 6.58
CA VAL A 104 10.37 19.11 5.72
C VAL A 104 9.30 18.08 5.36
N MET A 105 8.05 18.43 5.64
CA MET A 105 6.87 17.60 5.39
C MET A 105 5.84 18.37 4.56
N PRO A 106 4.99 17.69 3.77
CA PRO A 106 3.83 18.33 3.14
C PRO A 106 2.90 19.00 4.17
N GLN A 107 2.21 20.06 3.79
CA GLN A 107 1.29 20.82 4.66
C GLN A 107 0.13 19.97 5.18
N ASN A 108 -0.29 18.96 4.42
CA ASN A 108 -1.36 18.04 4.77
C ASN A 108 -0.92 16.84 5.63
N THR A 109 0.33 16.84 6.12
CA THR A 109 0.81 15.76 6.99
C THR A 109 0.01 15.73 8.31
N PRO A 110 -0.57 14.57 8.70
CA PRO A 110 -1.30 14.43 9.95
C PRO A 110 -0.47 14.81 11.19
N SER A 111 -1.12 15.45 12.17
CA SER A 111 -0.46 15.92 13.40
C SER A 111 0.27 14.79 14.13
N ILE A 112 -0.28 13.58 14.14
CA ILE A 112 0.34 12.43 14.79
C ILE A 112 1.75 12.11 14.23
N LYS A 113 1.96 12.26 12.91
CA LYS A 113 3.26 12.07 12.26
C LYS A 113 4.22 13.22 12.58
N VAL A 114 3.71 14.46 12.61
CA VAL A 114 4.48 15.66 13.01
C VAL A 114 4.94 15.54 14.45
N ASP A 115 4.04 15.18 15.36
CA ASP A 115 4.33 15.06 16.78
C ASP A 115 5.29 13.90 17.08
N ALA A 116 5.21 12.80 16.35
CA ALA A 116 6.18 11.71 16.44
C ALA A 116 7.62 12.18 16.13
N VAL A 117 7.82 12.98 15.07
CA VAL A 117 9.15 13.50 14.72
C VAL A 117 9.65 14.51 15.76
N ARG A 118 8.78 15.40 16.24
CA ARG A 118 9.12 16.33 17.33
C ARG A 118 9.48 15.59 18.61
N GLY A 119 8.78 14.51 18.95
CA GLY A 119 9.09 13.65 20.10
C GLY A 119 10.50 13.03 20.02
N PHE A 120 10.96 12.73 18.82
CA PHE A 120 12.34 12.28 18.57
C PHE A 120 13.36 13.44 18.50
N GLY A 121 12.94 14.70 18.64
CA GLY A 121 13.82 15.86 18.72
C GLY A 121 14.09 16.54 17.37
N GLY A 122 13.35 16.22 16.32
CA GLY A 122 13.43 16.90 15.03
C GLY A 122 12.61 18.20 15.00
N GLU A 123 13.14 19.23 14.35
CA GLU A 123 12.36 20.40 13.95
C GLU A 123 11.54 20.07 12.70
N VAL A 124 10.29 20.50 12.64
CA VAL A 124 9.40 20.22 11.50
C VAL A 124 9.00 21.51 10.81
N LEU A 125 9.25 21.55 9.49
CA LEU A 125 8.75 22.58 8.58
C LEU A 125 7.67 21.97 7.68
N LEU A 126 6.44 22.45 7.76
CA LEU A 126 5.37 22.09 6.84
C LEU A 126 5.44 22.98 5.59
N HIS A 127 5.64 22.36 4.42
CA HIS A 127 5.76 23.10 3.15
C HIS A 127 5.31 22.25 1.94
N GLY A 128 4.57 22.90 1.03
CA GLY A 128 4.09 22.29 -0.20
C GLY A 128 2.85 21.41 -0.03
N ALA A 129 2.19 21.10 -1.14
CA ALA A 129 0.99 20.29 -1.16
C ALA A 129 1.29 18.77 -1.22
N ASN A 130 2.50 18.39 -1.64
CA ASN A 130 2.92 17.01 -1.86
C ASN A 130 4.38 16.77 -1.47
N PHE A 131 4.81 15.50 -1.57
CA PHE A 131 6.17 15.10 -1.23
C PHE A 131 7.25 15.77 -2.11
N ASP A 132 6.99 15.95 -3.40
CA ASP A 132 7.99 16.51 -4.33
C ASP A 132 8.27 17.97 -4.01
N GLU A 133 7.25 18.75 -3.67
CA GLU A 133 7.41 20.14 -3.23
C GLU A 133 8.15 20.25 -1.89
N ALA A 134 7.82 19.38 -0.94
CA ALA A 134 8.53 19.31 0.34
C ALA A 134 10.00 18.93 0.13
N LYS A 135 10.29 17.98 -0.77
CA LYS A 135 11.65 17.57 -1.14
C LYS A 135 12.43 18.70 -1.82
N ALA A 136 11.81 19.39 -2.77
CA ALA A 136 12.45 20.54 -3.43
C ALA A 136 12.83 21.63 -2.40
N LYS A 137 11.93 21.93 -1.45
CA LYS A 137 12.21 22.87 -0.37
C LYS A 137 13.32 22.40 0.57
N ALA A 138 13.35 21.12 0.90
CA ALA A 138 14.44 20.56 1.71
C ALA A 138 15.80 20.70 1.02
N ILE A 139 15.88 20.47 -0.29
CA ILE A 139 17.11 20.64 -1.08
C ILE A 139 17.53 22.11 -1.15
N GLU A 140 16.58 23.03 -1.33
CA GLU A 140 16.85 24.48 -1.31
C GLU A 140 17.44 24.90 0.05
N LEU A 141 16.79 24.47 1.15
CA LEU A 141 17.25 24.78 2.51
C LEU A 141 18.58 24.11 2.86
N ALA A 142 18.82 22.89 2.37
CA ALA A 142 20.12 22.22 2.52
C ALA A 142 21.26 23.11 1.99
N LYS A 143 21.07 23.69 0.80
CA LYS A 143 22.07 24.58 0.18
C LYS A 143 22.20 25.91 0.92
N SER A 144 21.07 26.59 1.20
CA SER A 144 21.08 27.92 1.79
C SER A 144 21.56 27.95 3.26
N LYS A 145 21.31 26.88 4.02
CA LYS A 145 21.74 26.72 5.40
C LYS A 145 22.99 25.86 5.57
N ASN A 146 23.60 25.40 4.48
CA ASN A 146 24.76 24.50 4.46
C ASN A 146 24.54 23.18 5.24
N MET A 147 23.27 22.72 5.34
CA MET A 147 22.91 21.46 6.02
C MET A 147 23.11 20.26 5.09
N THR A 148 23.38 19.10 5.66
CA THR A 148 23.51 17.87 4.88
C THR A 148 22.12 17.24 4.65
N PHE A 149 21.75 17.07 3.38
CA PHE A 149 20.53 16.34 3.01
C PHE A 149 20.71 14.84 3.22
N ILE A 150 19.80 14.23 3.98
CA ILE A 150 19.80 12.78 4.26
C ILE A 150 18.72 12.10 3.42
N PRO A 151 19.10 11.40 2.33
CA PRO A 151 18.13 10.72 1.46
C PRO A 151 17.55 9.47 2.13
N PRO A 152 16.29 9.10 1.81
CA PRO A 152 15.60 7.98 2.46
C PRO A 152 16.10 6.59 2.06
N PHE A 153 16.86 6.47 0.95
CA PHE A 153 17.33 5.18 0.42
C PHE A 153 18.54 5.30 -0.51
N ASP A 154 18.58 6.27 -1.41
CA ASP A 154 19.55 6.33 -2.52
C ASP A 154 20.87 7.00 -2.13
N HIS A 155 21.64 6.30 -1.31
CA HIS A 155 23.00 6.73 -0.94
C HIS A 155 23.79 5.52 -0.41
N PRO A 156 25.07 5.33 -0.80
CA PRO A 156 25.89 4.20 -0.38
C PRO A 156 25.94 3.98 1.14
N ALA A 157 26.06 5.03 1.93
CA ALA A 157 26.09 4.92 3.39
C ALA A 157 24.74 4.49 3.97
N VAL A 158 23.61 4.91 3.37
CA VAL A 158 22.28 4.47 3.75
C VAL A 158 22.11 2.99 3.43
N ILE A 159 22.46 2.57 2.23
CA ILE A 159 22.42 1.15 1.78
C ILE A 159 23.27 0.28 2.72
N ALA A 160 24.50 0.70 3.03
CA ALA A 160 25.37 -0.02 3.96
C ALA A 160 24.76 -0.13 5.37
N GLY A 161 24.15 0.96 5.88
CA GLY A 161 23.43 0.92 7.16
C GLY A 161 22.32 -0.12 7.18
N GLN A 162 21.52 -0.21 6.11
CA GLN A 162 20.45 -1.21 5.97
C GLN A 162 21.01 -2.65 5.90
N GLY A 163 22.19 -2.82 5.30
CA GLY A 163 22.90 -4.12 5.23
C GLY A 163 23.21 -4.72 6.60
N SER A 164 23.28 -3.93 7.67
CA SER A 164 23.47 -4.44 9.04
C SER A 164 22.39 -5.44 9.47
N LEU A 165 21.18 -5.33 8.92
CA LEU A 165 20.11 -6.30 9.14
C LEU A 165 20.51 -7.70 8.65
N ALA A 166 21.12 -7.79 7.47
CA ALA A 166 21.57 -9.07 6.93
C ALA A 166 22.71 -9.68 7.76
N MET A 167 23.60 -8.87 8.32
CA MET A 167 24.62 -9.36 9.25
C MET A 167 24.01 -10.02 10.48
N GLU A 168 22.95 -9.44 11.05
CA GLU A 168 22.21 -10.02 12.16
C GLU A 168 21.54 -11.35 11.75
N LEU A 169 20.93 -11.42 10.56
CA LEU A 169 20.30 -12.64 10.06
C LEU A 169 21.30 -13.80 9.99
N LEU A 170 22.51 -13.56 9.46
CA LEU A 170 23.56 -14.57 9.36
C LEU A 170 24.08 -15.06 10.72
N GLN A 171 24.00 -14.23 11.75
CA GLN A 171 24.35 -14.61 13.12
C GLN A 171 23.22 -15.39 13.81
N GLN A 172 21.96 -15.07 13.51
CA GLN A 172 20.77 -15.62 14.15
C GLN A 172 20.31 -16.93 13.51
N GLN A 173 20.55 -17.12 12.20
CA GLN A 173 20.15 -18.32 11.48
C GLN A 173 21.26 -18.74 10.49
N ARG A 174 21.78 -19.97 10.70
CA ARG A 174 22.87 -20.51 9.87
C ARG A 174 22.38 -21.16 8.58
N GLN A 175 21.17 -21.70 8.60
CA GLN A 175 20.55 -22.34 7.44
C GLN A 175 19.50 -21.40 6.87
N LEU A 176 19.83 -20.73 5.79
CA LEU A 176 18.95 -19.82 5.07
C LEU A 176 18.89 -20.22 3.60
N ASP A 177 17.69 -20.36 3.08
CA ASP A 177 17.48 -20.63 1.67
C ASP A 177 17.02 -19.37 0.93
N ARG A 178 16.05 -18.63 1.52
CA ARG A 178 15.53 -17.41 0.89
C ARG A 178 15.23 -16.32 1.91
N ILE A 179 15.44 -15.07 1.49
CA ILE A 179 15.11 -13.87 2.24
C ILE A 179 14.19 -12.99 1.39
N PHE A 180 13.02 -12.63 1.92
CA PHE A 180 12.05 -11.73 1.29
C PHE A 180 12.15 -10.34 1.91
N VAL A 181 12.39 -9.34 1.08
CA VAL A 181 12.67 -7.96 1.53
C VAL A 181 11.71 -6.98 0.85
N PRO A 182 11.02 -6.11 1.61
CA PRO A 182 10.14 -5.12 1.00
C PRO A 182 10.94 -4.08 0.23
N VAL A 183 10.43 -3.69 -0.94
CA VAL A 183 11.04 -2.70 -1.82
C VAL A 183 10.10 -1.50 -2.00
N GLY A 184 10.61 -0.30 -1.66
CA GLY A 184 10.12 0.97 -2.14
C GLY A 184 11.24 1.60 -2.97
N GLY A 185 12.01 2.54 -2.39
CA GLY A 185 13.20 3.10 -3.07
C GLY A 185 14.42 2.17 -3.16
N GLY A 186 14.34 0.93 -2.72
CA GLY A 186 15.35 -0.12 -2.89
C GLY A 186 16.46 -0.20 -1.83
N GLY A 187 16.58 0.77 -0.91
CA GLY A 187 17.72 0.83 0.01
C GLY A 187 17.91 -0.36 0.93
N LEU A 188 16.81 -0.92 1.47
CA LEU A 188 16.86 -2.10 2.32
C LEU A 188 17.21 -3.35 1.51
N ALA A 189 16.53 -3.55 0.38
CA ALA A 189 16.77 -4.71 -0.49
C ALA A 189 18.21 -4.70 -1.04
N ALA A 190 18.71 -3.55 -1.48
CA ALA A 190 20.10 -3.38 -1.92
C ALA A 190 21.10 -3.75 -0.82
N GLY A 191 20.91 -3.21 0.41
CA GLY A 191 21.80 -3.48 1.54
C GLY A 191 21.81 -4.94 1.97
N VAL A 192 20.64 -5.57 2.03
CA VAL A 192 20.50 -7.01 2.37
C VAL A 192 21.11 -7.86 1.25
N ALA A 193 20.74 -7.62 0.00
CA ALA A 193 21.18 -8.44 -1.11
C ALA A 193 22.70 -8.39 -1.31
N VAL A 194 23.30 -7.20 -1.31
CA VAL A 194 24.76 -7.08 -1.50
C VAL A 194 25.54 -7.80 -0.41
N LEU A 195 25.11 -7.71 0.86
CA LEU A 195 25.81 -8.41 1.94
C LEU A 195 25.64 -9.93 1.85
N ILE A 196 24.42 -10.40 1.64
CA ILE A 196 24.12 -11.84 1.53
C ILE A 196 24.92 -12.44 0.37
N LYS A 197 24.96 -11.81 -0.79
CA LYS A 197 25.71 -12.33 -1.96
C LYS A 197 27.22 -12.32 -1.80
N GLN A 198 27.77 -11.46 -0.94
CA GLN A 198 29.20 -11.50 -0.61
C GLN A 198 29.56 -12.65 0.36
N LEU A 199 28.65 -13.04 1.26
CA LEU A 199 28.95 -13.98 2.35
C LEU A 199 28.31 -15.34 2.14
N MET A 200 27.10 -15.41 1.58
CA MET A 200 26.34 -16.65 1.31
C MET A 200 25.64 -16.54 -0.07
N PRO A 201 26.39 -16.60 -1.17
CA PRO A 201 25.87 -16.37 -2.52
C PRO A 201 24.78 -17.36 -2.96
N GLN A 202 24.68 -18.52 -2.31
CA GLN A 202 23.64 -19.53 -2.55
C GLN A 202 22.27 -19.11 -2.01
N VAL A 203 22.21 -18.23 -1.00
CA VAL A 203 20.94 -17.75 -0.43
C VAL A 203 20.28 -16.80 -1.41
N LYS A 204 19.02 -17.06 -1.74
CA LYS A 204 18.24 -16.21 -2.65
C LYS A 204 17.64 -15.03 -1.90
N VAL A 205 17.78 -13.83 -2.49
CA VAL A 205 17.16 -12.60 -1.97
C VAL A 205 16.11 -12.13 -2.95
N ILE A 206 14.85 -12.10 -2.51
CA ILE A 206 13.69 -11.77 -3.32
C ILE A 206 13.14 -10.41 -2.87
N GLY A 207 13.08 -9.46 -3.81
CA GLY A 207 12.42 -8.18 -3.61
C GLY A 207 10.90 -8.34 -3.67
N VAL A 208 10.18 -7.66 -2.77
CA VAL A 208 8.73 -7.64 -2.78
C VAL A 208 8.23 -6.21 -2.92
N GLU A 209 7.44 -5.95 -3.95
CA GLU A 209 6.83 -4.65 -4.22
C GLU A 209 5.30 -4.70 -4.12
N SER A 210 4.69 -3.57 -3.75
CA SER A 210 3.26 -3.41 -3.98
C SER A 210 3.00 -3.25 -5.48
N LYS A 211 2.00 -3.94 -6.02
CA LYS A 211 1.59 -3.84 -7.42
C LYS A 211 1.36 -2.38 -7.86
N ASP A 212 0.86 -1.55 -6.95
CA ASP A 212 0.53 -0.15 -7.21
C ASP A 212 1.73 0.80 -7.09
N SER A 213 2.92 0.29 -6.73
CA SER A 213 4.17 1.07 -6.62
C SER A 213 5.40 0.25 -6.99
N ALA A 214 5.30 -0.59 -8.02
CA ALA A 214 6.34 -1.54 -8.46
C ALA A 214 7.42 -0.84 -9.31
N CYS A 215 8.15 0.11 -8.72
CA CYS A 215 9.13 0.93 -9.43
C CYS A 215 10.42 0.16 -9.76
N LEU A 216 10.84 -0.82 -8.96
CA LEU A 216 11.98 -1.68 -9.27
C LEU A 216 11.66 -2.63 -10.43
N GLN A 217 10.48 -3.28 -10.41
CA GLN A 217 10.06 -4.16 -11.49
C GLN A 217 10.00 -3.41 -12.82
N ALA A 218 9.42 -2.20 -12.83
CA ALA A 218 9.38 -1.35 -14.02
C ALA A 218 10.79 -0.97 -14.50
N ALA A 219 11.69 -0.62 -13.58
CA ALA A 219 13.09 -0.28 -13.89
C ALA A 219 13.86 -1.49 -14.43
N LEU A 220 13.66 -2.69 -13.88
CA LEU A 220 14.29 -3.92 -14.39
C LEU A 220 13.82 -4.27 -15.80
N GLN A 221 12.55 -4.03 -16.11
CA GLN A 221 12.00 -4.23 -17.46
C GLN A 221 12.54 -3.20 -18.46
N ALA A 222 12.72 -1.95 -18.04
CA ALA A 222 13.26 -0.88 -18.87
C ALA A 222 14.80 -0.93 -19.01
N GLY A 223 15.49 -1.61 -18.08
CA GLY A 223 16.96 -1.60 -17.97
C GLY A 223 17.55 -0.36 -17.29
N GLU A 224 16.71 0.58 -16.87
CA GLU A 224 17.07 1.84 -16.19
C GLU A 224 15.96 2.31 -15.25
N PRO A 225 16.25 3.15 -14.24
CA PRO A 225 15.24 3.74 -13.38
C PRO A 225 14.22 4.58 -14.16
N VAL A 226 12.93 4.26 -14.01
CA VAL A 226 11.81 4.94 -14.67
C VAL A 226 10.83 5.51 -13.64
N ASP A 227 10.12 6.57 -14.02
CA ASP A 227 9.04 7.13 -13.22
C ASP A 227 7.73 6.39 -13.48
N LEU A 228 7.08 5.93 -12.42
CA LEU A 228 5.72 5.42 -12.51
C LEU A 228 4.74 6.58 -12.76
N GLU A 229 3.73 6.37 -13.57
CA GLU A 229 2.67 7.37 -13.79
C GLU A 229 1.87 7.65 -12.53
N ARG A 230 1.57 6.60 -11.77
CA ARG A 230 0.80 6.64 -10.52
C ARG A 230 1.44 5.75 -9.47
N VAL A 231 1.19 6.09 -8.20
CA VAL A 231 1.67 5.34 -7.04
C VAL A 231 0.52 5.15 -6.07
N GLY A 232 0.26 3.90 -5.69
CA GLY A 232 -0.72 3.58 -4.65
C GLY A 232 -0.21 3.94 -3.26
N LEU A 233 -1.09 4.47 -2.42
CA LEU A 233 -0.73 5.04 -1.12
C LEU A 233 -1.08 4.15 0.07
N PHE A 234 -1.71 2.99 -0.16
CA PHE A 234 -2.08 2.06 0.91
C PHE A 234 -0.85 1.59 1.72
N ALA A 235 0.22 1.21 1.03
CA ALA A 235 1.51 0.87 1.64
C ALA A 235 2.47 2.07 1.56
N ASP A 236 2.15 3.17 2.25
CA ASP A 236 2.80 4.48 2.16
C ASP A 236 4.33 4.43 2.37
N GLY A 237 4.83 3.55 3.25
CA GLY A 237 6.26 3.37 3.50
C GLY A 237 7.07 2.85 2.30
N VAL A 238 6.40 2.28 1.27
CA VAL A 238 6.99 1.82 0.00
C VAL A 238 6.44 2.53 -1.23
N ALA A 239 5.59 3.54 -1.06
CA ALA A 239 4.98 4.33 -2.12
C ALA A 239 6.01 5.27 -2.78
N VAL A 240 6.86 4.72 -3.64
CA VAL A 240 7.95 5.43 -4.31
C VAL A 240 7.72 5.43 -5.82
N LYS A 241 7.74 6.63 -6.41
CA LYS A 241 7.49 6.83 -7.84
C LYS A 241 8.63 6.33 -8.73
N ARG A 242 9.88 6.46 -8.25
CA ARG A 242 11.08 6.08 -8.98
C ARG A 242 12.12 5.50 -8.03
N ILE A 243 12.67 4.34 -8.36
CA ILE A 243 13.78 3.76 -7.62
C ILE A 243 15.03 4.65 -7.72
N GLY A 244 15.90 4.62 -6.71
CA GLY A 244 17.17 5.36 -6.76
C GLY A 244 18.15 4.77 -7.76
N ASP A 245 19.06 5.60 -8.27
CA ASP A 245 20.03 5.16 -9.28
C ASP A 245 21.03 4.15 -8.71
N GLU A 246 21.57 4.42 -7.52
CA GLU A 246 22.49 3.49 -6.84
C GLU A 246 21.77 2.26 -6.31
N THR A 247 20.57 2.44 -5.73
CA THR A 247 19.77 1.30 -5.25
C THR A 247 19.35 0.39 -6.39
N PHE A 248 19.00 0.93 -7.57
CA PHE A 248 18.72 0.14 -8.78
C PHE A 248 19.93 -0.67 -9.22
N ARG A 249 21.09 -0.01 -9.34
CA ARG A 249 22.35 -0.68 -9.74
C ARG A 249 22.67 -1.88 -8.84
N VAL A 250 22.52 -1.69 -7.53
CA VAL A 250 22.78 -2.76 -6.55
C VAL A 250 21.71 -3.84 -6.59
N CYS A 251 20.43 -3.48 -6.64
CA CYS A 251 19.34 -4.45 -6.75
C CYS A 251 19.43 -5.28 -8.03
N GLN A 252 19.70 -4.65 -9.17
CA GLN A 252 19.88 -5.35 -10.45
C GLN A 252 21.04 -6.36 -10.41
N ALA A 253 22.13 -6.03 -9.70
CA ALA A 253 23.30 -6.90 -9.60
C ALA A 253 23.15 -8.05 -8.60
N TYR A 254 22.35 -7.90 -7.53
CA TYR A 254 22.39 -8.79 -6.38
C TYR A 254 21.06 -9.39 -5.96
N LEU A 255 19.91 -8.91 -6.43
CA LEU A 255 18.63 -9.60 -6.22
C LEU A 255 18.49 -10.79 -7.18
N ASP A 256 17.90 -11.86 -6.70
CA ASP A 256 17.63 -13.04 -7.53
C ASP A 256 16.30 -12.94 -8.24
N ASP A 257 15.32 -12.25 -7.63
CA ASP A 257 13.96 -12.14 -8.17
C ASP A 257 13.21 -10.97 -7.55
N VAL A 258 12.11 -10.56 -8.20
CA VAL A 258 11.17 -9.54 -7.70
C VAL A 258 9.75 -10.02 -7.92
N ILE A 259 8.94 -9.95 -6.86
CA ILE A 259 7.52 -10.30 -6.91
C ILE A 259 6.64 -9.13 -6.46
N THR A 260 5.49 -8.96 -7.09
CA THR A 260 4.50 -7.96 -6.71
C THR A 260 3.31 -8.58 -5.98
N VAL A 261 2.75 -7.83 -5.02
CA VAL A 261 1.55 -8.21 -4.26
C VAL A 261 0.53 -7.07 -4.26
N ASP A 262 -0.74 -7.41 -4.15
CA ASP A 262 -1.82 -6.44 -4.06
C ASP A 262 -2.17 -6.07 -2.60
N SER A 263 -3.08 -5.12 -2.44
CA SER A 263 -3.49 -4.63 -1.12
C SER A 263 -4.19 -5.69 -0.27
N ASP A 264 -4.90 -6.63 -0.87
CA ASP A 264 -5.60 -7.69 -0.14
C ASP A 264 -4.60 -8.73 0.38
N GLU A 265 -3.59 -9.09 -0.43
CA GLU A 265 -2.48 -9.95 -0.02
C GLU A 265 -1.68 -9.33 1.14
N ILE A 266 -1.50 -8.00 1.12
CA ILE A 266 -0.86 -7.26 2.22
C ILE A 266 -1.73 -7.29 3.48
N CYS A 267 -3.03 -7.04 3.38
CA CYS A 267 -3.96 -7.09 4.53
C CYS A 267 -3.97 -8.48 5.18
N ALA A 268 -4.00 -9.54 4.37
CA ALA A 268 -3.90 -10.91 4.84
C ALA A 268 -2.56 -11.18 5.57
N ALA A 269 -1.46 -10.60 5.09
CA ALA A 269 -0.16 -10.72 5.76
C ALA A 269 -0.11 -9.96 7.11
N VAL A 270 -0.75 -8.78 7.23
CA VAL A 270 -0.88 -8.08 8.53
C VAL A 270 -1.61 -8.95 9.54
N LYS A 271 -2.71 -9.61 9.16
CA LYS A 271 -3.44 -10.56 10.00
C LYS A 271 -2.54 -11.72 10.44
N ASP A 272 -1.84 -12.36 9.49
CA ASP A 272 -0.93 -13.47 9.76
C ASP A 272 0.19 -13.07 10.74
N ILE A 273 0.78 -11.88 10.60
CA ILE A 273 1.79 -11.35 11.54
C ILE A 273 1.19 -11.24 12.93
N PHE A 274 0.00 -10.65 13.04
CA PHE A 274 -0.68 -10.53 14.34
C PHE A 274 -0.96 -11.89 14.97
N GLU A 275 -1.44 -12.87 14.21
CA GLU A 275 -1.77 -14.19 14.71
C GLU A 275 -0.55 -15.03 15.11
N ASN A 276 0.59 -14.84 14.45
CA ASN A 276 1.81 -15.62 14.72
C ASN A 276 2.69 -14.97 15.79
N VAL A 277 2.87 -13.64 15.76
CA VAL A 277 3.89 -12.97 16.59
C VAL A 277 3.33 -11.83 17.45
N ARG A 278 2.01 -11.61 17.44
CA ARG A 278 1.29 -10.57 18.20
C ARG A 278 1.86 -9.16 17.96
N ALA A 279 2.24 -8.87 16.72
CA ALA A 279 2.64 -7.55 16.27
C ALA A 279 1.60 -6.99 15.31
N ILE A 280 1.40 -5.67 15.36
CA ILE A 280 0.58 -4.95 14.39
C ILE A 280 1.53 -4.28 13.41
N ALA A 281 1.66 -4.85 12.21
CA ALA A 281 2.49 -4.32 11.14
C ALA A 281 1.78 -3.15 10.42
N GLU A 282 2.53 -2.15 10.00
CA GLU A 282 2.05 -1.25 8.95
C GLU A 282 1.96 -2.01 7.60
N PRO A 283 1.15 -1.57 6.62
CA PRO A 283 1.01 -2.28 5.34
C PRO A 283 2.36 -2.53 4.65
N SER A 284 3.23 -1.53 4.58
CA SER A 284 4.60 -1.68 4.04
C SER A 284 5.47 -2.65 4.87
N GLY A 285 5.21 -2.76 6.17
CA GLY A 285 5.88 -3.70 7.07
C GLY A 285 5.52 -5.16 6.81
N ALA A 286 4.29 -5.43 6.35
CA ALA A 286 3.80 -6.76 6.04
C ALA A 286 4.11 -7.24 4.61
N LEU A 287 4.60 -6.34 3.76
CA LEU A 287 4.79 -6.58 2.33
C LEU A 287 5.63 -7.82 2.03
N SER A 288 6.74 -7.99 2.72
CA SER A 288 7.64 -9.14 2.53
C SER A 288 6.99 -10.48 2.85
N LEU A 289 6.12 -10.54 3.88
CA LEU A 289 5.37 -11.75 4.19
C LEU A 289 4.31 -12.06 3.12
N ALA A 290 3.63 -11.04 2.60
CA ALA A 290 2.69 -11.22 1.49
C ALA A 290 3.39 -11.83 0.27
N GLY A 291 4.58 -11.29 -0.09
CA GLY A 291 5.40 -11.83 -1.17
C GLY A 291 5.89 -13.25 -0.90
N LEU A 292 6.34 -13.55 0.30
CA LEU A 292 6.74 -14.91 0.71
C LEU A 292 5.59 -15.91 0.51
N LYS A 293 4.40 -15.60 1.01
CA LYS A 293 3.20 -16.45 0.89
C LYS A 293 2.85 -16.73 -0.58
N LYS A 294 2.88 -15.69 -1.41
CA LYS A 294 2.60 -15.79 -2.84
C LYS A 294 3.67 -16.60 -3.57
N TYR A 295 4.94 -16.29 -3.33
CA TYR A 295 6.09 -16.92 -3.96
C TYR A 295 6.17 -18.43 -3.66
N VAL A 296 5.96 -18.81 -2.39
CA VAL A 296 5.91 -20.23 -1.97
C VAL A 296 4.84 -21.01 -2.71
N LYS A 297 3.63 -20.42 -2.85
CA LYS A 297 2.53 -21.05 -3.61
C LYS A 297 2.85 -21.18 -5.10
N GLN A 298 3.37 -20.11 -5.72
CA GLN A 298 3.68 -20.10 -7.16
C GLN A 298 4.78 -21.07 -7.56
N HIS A 299 5.78 -21.25 -6.69
CA HIS A 299 6.95 -22.08 -6.97
C HIS A 299 6.90 -23.45 -6.26
N ASN A 300 5.80 -23.75 -5.54
CA ASN A 300 5.60 -24.99 -4.78
C ASN A 300 6.80 -25.33 -3.86
N ILE A 301 7.26 -24.33 -3.09
CA ILE A 301 8.45 -24.45 -2.24
C ILE A 301 8.08 -25.18 -0.93
N GLN A 302 8.87 -26.21 -0.58
CA GLN A 302 8.69 -26.99 0.66
C GLN A 302 10.03 -27.35 1.27
N GLY A 303 10.07 -27.46 2.61
CA GLY A 303 11.24 -27.93 3.37
C GLY A 303 12.37 -26.90 3.45
N GLU A 304 12.16 -25.65 3.01
CA GLU A 304 13.16 -24.58 3.02
C GLU A 304 13.06 -23.71 4.29
N THR A 305 14.16 -23.03 4.61
CA THR A 305 14.23 -21.98 5.63
C THR A 305 14.08 -20.61 4.99
N LEU A 306 12.94 -19.98 5.26
CA LEU A 306 12.50 -18.72 4.64
C LEU A 306 12.47 -17.61 5.69
N VAL A 307 13.00 -16.46 5.35
CA VAL A 307 12.96 -15.27 6.20
C VAL A 307 12.19 -14.15 5.50
N ASN A 308 11.30 -13.50 6.23
CA ASN A 308 10.69 -12.23 5.83
C ASN A 308 11.05 -11.11 6.80
N VAL A 309 10.96 -9.85 6.37
CA VAL A 309 11.32 -8.69 7.18
C VAL A 309 10.06 -7.88 7.52
N LEU A 310 9.65 -7.88 8.78
CA LEU A 310 8.68 -6.89 9.29
C LEU A 310 9.38 -5.54 9.40
N SER A 311 9.28 -4.74 8.35
CA SER A 311 10.12 -3.55 8.17
C SER A 311 9.69 -2.34 8.98
N GLY A 312 8.43 -2.30 9.47
CA GLY A 312 7.92 -1.23 10.31
C GLY A 312 6.52 -1.48 10.86
N ALA A 313 6.16 -0.70 11.87
CA ALA A 313 4.87 -0.76 12.59
C ALA A 313 4.31 0.64 12.93
N ASN A 314 4.71 1.69 12.21
CA ASN A 314 4.20 3.05 12.41
C ASN A 314 2.83 3.25 11.74
N LEU A 315 1.89 2.38 12.11
CA LEU A 315 0.53 2.34 11.60
C LEU A 315 -0.35 3.37 12.33
N ASN A 316 -1.19 4.08 11.58
CA ASN A 316 -2.33 4.76 12.17
C ASN A 316 -3.40 3.73 12.56
N PHE A 317 -3.88 3.78 13.81
CA PHE A 317 -4.84 2.80 14.33
C PHE A 317 -6.14 2.70 13.49
N HIS A 318 -6.58 3.80 12.89
CA HIS A 318 -7.73 3.80 11.98
C HIS A 318 -7.53 2.93 10.73
N SER A 319 -6.30 2.73 10.27
CA SER A 319 -6.01 1.85 9.13
C SER A 319 -6.29 0.37 9.42
N LEU A 320 -6.35 -0.04 10.71
CA LEU A 320 -6.69 -1.41 11.08
C LEU A 320 -8.11 -1.81 10.65
N ARG A 321 -9.02 -0.85 10.59
CA ARG A 321 -10.37 -1.12 10.10
C ARG A 321 -10.32 -1.59 8.64
N TYR A 322 -9.60 -0.88 7.79
CA TYR A 322 -9.43 -1.26 6.38
C TYR A 322 -8.76 -2.63 6.24
N VAL A 323 -7.70 -2.88 7.02
CA VAL A 323 -7.01 -4.18 7.04
C VAL A 323 -7.97 -5.29 7.45
N SER A 324 -8.75 -5.09 8.52
CA SER A 324 -9.71 -6.08 9.04
C SER A 324 -10.80 -6.42 8.02
N GLU A 325 -11.27 -5.44 7.26
CA GLU A 325 -12.32 -5.64 6.26
C GLU A 325 -11.82 -6.38 5.00
N ARG A 326 -10.53 -6.30 4.69
CA ARG A 326 -9.96 -6.88 3.45
C ARG A 326 -9.14 -8.16 3.67
N CYS A 327 -8.73 -8.46 4.89
CA CYS A 327 -7.86 -9.62 5.14
C CYS A 327 -8.52 -10.97 4.78
N GLU A 328 -9.83 -11.13 4.96
CA GLU A 328 -10.55 -12.36 4.61
C GLU A 328 -10.64 -12.55 3.08
N ILE A 329 -10.74 -11.43 2.33
CA ILE A 329 -10.70 -11.45 0.86
C ILE A 329 -9.30 -11.85 0.39
N GLY A 330 -8.25 -11.26 0.96
CA GLY A 330 -6.86 -11.57 0.64
C GLY A 330 -6.44 -13.01 0.96
N GLU A 331 -7.07 -13.65 1.96
CA GLU A 331 -6.94 -15.08 2.23
C GLU A 331 -7.81 -15.95 1.32
N LYS A 332 -8.68 -15.33 0.50
CA LYS A 332 -9.70 -16.00 -0.31
C LYS A 332 -10.70 -16.81 0.53
N HIS A 333 -11.00 -16.31 1.73
CA HIS A 333 -12.01 -16.88 2.63
C HIS A 333 -13.37 -16.20 2.52
N GLU A 334 -13.51 -15.18 1.69
CA GLU A 334 -14.77 -14.50 1.38
C GLU A 334 -14.94 -14.36 -0.13
N ALA A 335 -16.11 -14.69 -0.63
CA ALA A 335 -16.54 -14.40 -1.99
C ALA A 335 -17.56 -13.25 -1.95
N LEU A 336 -17.37 -12.23 -2.80
CA LEU A 336 -18.32 -11.15 -3.02
C LEU A 336 -19.00 -11.33 -4.36
N LEU A 337 -20.33 -11.54 -4.34
CA LEU A 337 -21.10 -11.87 -5.53
C LEU A 337 -22.23 -10.87 -5.75
N ALA A 338 -22.43 -10.46 -7.00
CA ALA A 338 -23.68 -9.87 -7.46
C ALA A 338 -24.54 -10.96 -8.06
N VAL A 339 -25.76 -11.14 -7.56
CA VAL A 339 -26.68 -12.19 -8.02
C VAL A 339 -28.02 -11.58 -8.39
N THR A 340 -28.48 -11.83 -9.60
CA THR A 340 -29.81 -11.41 -10.04
C THR A 340 -30.84 -12.52 -9.76
N ILE A 341 -31.83 -12.21 -8.93
CA ILE A 341 -32.88 -13.15 -8.56
C ILE A 341 -34.25 -12.69 -9.08
N PRO A 342 -35.18 -13.61 -9.40
CA PRO A 342 -36.57 -13.26 -9.68
C PRO A 342 -37.24 -12.65 -8.45
N GLU A 343 -37.97 -11.55 -8.60
CA GLU A 343 -38.70 -10.93 -7.50
C GLU A 343 -40.07 -11.58 -7.29
N GLN A 344 -40.05 -12.75 -6.69
CA GLN A 344 -41.22 -13.57 -6.40
C GLN A 344 -41.15 -14.06 -4.95
N LYS A 345 -42.32 -14.29 -4.33
CA LYS A 345 -42.37 -14.88 -2.99
C LYS A 345 -41.59 -16.21 -2.96
N GLY A 346 -40.66 -16.34 -2.02
CA GLY A 346 -39.82 -17.52 -1.85
C GLY A 346 -38.52 -17.55 -2.64
N SER A 347 -38.28 -16.63 -3.60
CA SER A 347 -37.01 -16.58 -4.37
C SER A 347 -35.80 -16.38 -3.49
N PHE A 348 -35.93 -15.53 -2.48
CA PHE A 348 -34.89 -15.30 -1.50
C PHE A 348 -34.53 -16.55 -0.68
N LEU A 349 -35.56 -17.24 -0.18
CA LEU A 349 -35.36 -18.50 0.55
C LEU A 349 -34.69 -19.57 -0.34
N LYS A 350 -35.13 -19.69 -1.61
CA LYS A 350 -34.51 -20.60 -2.57
C LYS A 350 -33.05 -20.27 -2.81
N PHE A 351 -32.72 -18.99 -2.94
CA PHE A 351 -31.33 -18.53 -3.07
C PHE A 351 -30.49 -18.90 -1.83
N CYS A 352 -30.99 -18.64 -0.62
CA CYS A 352 -30.30 -19.02 0.62
C CYS A 352 -30.07 -20.53 0.72
N HIS A 353 -31.01 -21.35 0.29
CA HIS A 353 -30.82 -22.80 0.26
C HIS A 353 -29.68 -23.24 -0.67
N LEU A 354 -29.44 -22.52 -1.77
CA LEU A 354 -28.32 -22.81 -2.68
C LEU A 354 -26.97 -22.43 -2.10
N LEU A 355 -26.92 -21.45 -1.18
CA LEU A 355 -25.70 -21.13 -0.44
C LEU A 355 -25.36 -22.20 0.61
N GLY A 356 -26.33 -23.04 0.98
CA GLY A 356 -26.18 -24.09 2.00
C GLY A 356 -25.91 -23.52 3.39
N ASP A 357 -25.11 -24.26 4.18
CA ASP A 357 -24.77 -23.87 5.56
C ASP A 357 -23.62 -22.86 5.66
N ARG A 358 -23.24 -22.22 4.54
CA ARG A 358 -22.17 -21.23 4.51
C ARG A 358 -22.58 -19.94 5.21
N ALA A 359 -21.67 -19.38 6.00
CA ALA A 359 -21.94 -18.11 6.66
C ALA A 359 -22.00 -16.99 5.61
N VAL A 360 -23.12 -16.28 5.60
CA VAL A 360 -23.26 -15.02 4.85
C VAL A 360 -22.63 -13.92 5.68
N THR A 361 -21.61 -13.25 5.14
CA THR A 361 -20.89 -12.17 5.80
C THR A 361 -21.56 -10.82 5.56
N GLU A 362 -22.22 -10.70 4.42
CA GLU A 362 -22.90 -9.49 4.01
C GLU A 362 -24.04 -9.78 3.04
N PHE A 363 -25.10 -9.00 3.15
CA PHE A 363 -26.26 -9.15 2.29
C PHE A 363 -26.95 -7.81 2.06
N ASN A 364 -26.85 -7.32 0.81
CA ASN A 364 -27.52 -6.10 0.41
C ASN A 364 -28.47 -6.39 -0.76
N TYR A 365 -29.72 -6.02 -0.58
CA TYR A 365 -30.76 -6.17 -1.57
C TYR A 365 -31.13 -4.82 -2.15
N ARG A 366 -31.24 -4.72 -3.46
CA ARG A 366 -31.75 -3.54 -4.14
C ARG A 366 -32.90 -3.90 -5.07
N TYR A 367 -34.03 -3.29 -4.82
CA TYR A 367 -35.18 -3.34 -5.72
C TYR A 367 -34.91 -2.45 -6.95
N SER A 368 -35.07 -2.98 -8.15
CA SER A 368 -35.02 -2.22 -9.40
C SER A 368 -36.41 -2.18 -10.03
N ASP A 369 -37.07 -1.04 -9.96
CA ASP A 369 -38.34 -0.82 -10.68
C ASP A 369 -38.03 -0.36 -12.12
N SER A 370 -37.42 -1.24 -12.91
CA SER A 370 -37.30 -1.03 -14.35
C SER A 370 -38.68 -1.31 -14.99
N GLY A 371 -39.46 -0.24 -15.12
CA GLY A 371 -40.80 -0.29 -15.71
C GLY A 371 -40.79 -1.07 -17.02
N ASN A 372 -41.74 -1.96 -17.19
CA ASN A 372 -42.10 -2.67 -18.40
C ASN A 372 -41.37 -3.97 -18.76
N THR A 373 -40.88 -4.78 -17.81
CA THR A 373 -40.58 -6.16 -18.10
C THR A 373 -41.49 -7.10 -17.32
N GLU A 374 -42.07 -8.12 -17.99
CA GLU A 374 -42.99 -9.13 -17.41
C GLU A 374 -42.37 -9.94 -16.26
N GLN A 375 -41.07 -9.80 -16.00
CA GLN A 375 -40.38 -10.43 -14.87
C GLN A 375 -39.60 -9.37 -14.07
N LYS A 376 -40.12 -9.03 -12.89
CA LYS A 376 -39.40 -8.21 -11.92
C LYS A 376 -38.19 -8.99 -11.42
N LYS A 377 -37.02 -8.40 -11.55
CA LYS A 377 -35.73 -8.97 -11.08
C LYS A 377 -35.12 -8.06 -10.02
N ALA A 378 -34.49 -8.66 -9.02
CA ALA A 378 -33.75 -7.94 -7.99
C ALA A 378 -32.27 -8.33 -8.04
N CYS A 379 -31.40 -7.36 -7.85
CA CYS A 379 -29.99 -7.60 -7.72
C CYS A 379 -29.61 -7.67 -6.22
N ILE A 380 -28.91 -8.73 -5.86
CA ILE A 380 -28.40 -8.95 -4.50
C ILE A 380 -26.89 -8.77 -4.53
N PHE A 381 -26.36 -8.01 -3.59
CA PHE A 381 -24.95 -8.08 -3.24
C PHE A 381 -24.81 -9.00 -2.03
N VAL A 382 -24.03 -10.05 -2.15
CA VAL A 382 -23.83 -11.03 -1.08
C VAL A 382 -22.34 -11.33 -0.87
N GLY A 383 -21.91 -11.26 0.38
CA GLY A 383 -20.64 -11.80 0.85
C GLY A 383 -20.88 -13.20 1.45
N VAL A 384 -20.09 -14.17 1.02
CA VAL A 384 -20.20 -15.57 1.48
C VAL A 384 -18.83 -16.05 1.95
N ARG A 385 -18.78 -16.63 3.14
CA ARG A 385 -17.55 -17.26 3.63
C ARG A 385 -17.26 -18.55 2.87
N VAL A 386 -16.02 -18.69 2.39
CA VAL A 386 -15.53 -19.86 1.67
C VAL A 386 -14.29 -20.41 2.36
N ASN A 387 -14.37 -21.64 2.87
CA ASN A 387 -13.25 -22.27 3.60
C ASN A 387 -12.30 -23.00 2.63
N GLY A 388 -12.80 -23.43 1.49
CA GLY A 388 -12.05 -24.08 0.39
C GLY A 388 -11.39 -23.09 -0.59
N GLY A 389 -11.43 -21.78 -0.30
CA GLY A 389 -10.82 -20.74 -1.14
C GLY A 389 -11.40 -20.65 -2.53
N GLU A 390 -10.55 -20.44 -3.54
CA GLU A 390 -10.95 -20.23 -4.93
C GLU A 390 -11.78 -21.37 -5.52
N SER A 391 -11.45 -22.63 -5.18
CA SER A 391 -12.18 -23.80 -5.68
C SER A 391 -13.62 -23.81 -5.20
N GLU A 392 -13.86 -23.55 -3.94
CA GLU A 392 -15.21 -23.48 -3.36
C GLU A 392 -15.99 -22.29 -3.91
N LYS A 393 -15.33 -21.13 -4.10
CA LYS A 393 -15.96 -19.96 -4.74
C LYS A 393 -16.48 -20.31 -6.13
N GLN A 394 -15.69 -20.96 -6.97
CA GLN A 394 -16.08 -21.36 -8.32
C GLN A 394 -17.21 -22.41 -8.32
N GLU A 395 -17.22 -23.30 -7.33
CA GLU A 395 -18.31 -24.24 -7.13
C GLU A 395 -19.64 -23.53 -6.83
N ILE A 396 -19.64 -22.56 -5.90
CA ILE A 396 -20.82 -21.75 -5.58
C ILE A 396 -21.35 -21.02 -6.81
N ILE A 397 -20.47 -20.34 -7.56
CA ILE A 397 -20.84 -19.61 -8.78
C ILE A 397 -21.46 -20.56 -9.79
N SER A 398 -20.83 -21.69 -10.06
CA SER A 398 -21.33 -22.70 -11.00
C SER A 398 -22.70 -23.26 -10.58
N GLN A 399 -22.88 -23.55 -9.29
CA GLN A 399 -24.14 -24.07 -8.75
C GLN A 399 -25.29 -23.07 -8.89
N LEU A 400 -25.02 -21.79 -8.64
CA LEU A 400 -25.99 -20.72 -8.83
C LEU A 400 -26.36 -20.54 -10.31
N GLN A 401 -25.36 -20.55 -11.20
CA GLN A 401 -25.56 -20.42 -12.66
C GLN A 401 -26.38 -21.59 -13.22
N VAL A 402 -26.09 -22.82 -12.82
CA VAL A 402 -26.87 -24.04 -13.23
C VAL A 402 -28.31 -23.93 -12.70
N SER A 403 -28.53 -23.25 -11.55
CA SER A 403 -29.86 -23.01 -11.02
C SER A 403 -30.61 -21.84 -11.68
N GLY A 404 -30.03 -21.25 -12.73
CA GLY A 404 -30.65 -20.20 -13.55
C GLY A 404 -30.48 -18.79 -13.05
N TYR A 405 -29.55 -18.56 -12.10
CA TYR A 405 -29.20 -17.21 -11.62
C TYR A 405 -28.10 -16.59 -12.50
N ASP A 406 -28.23 -15.29 -12.73
CA ASP A 406 -27.14 -14.49 -13.28
C ASP A 406 -26.23 -14.07 -12.12
N VAL A 407 -24.95 -14.47 -12.19
CA VAL A 407 -23.97 -14.30 -11.11
C VAL A 407 -22.72 -13.65 -11.65
N GLN A 408 -22.33 -12.53 -11.04
CA GLN A 408 -21.07 -11.84 -11.28
C GLN A 408 -20.17 -11.97 -10.05
N ASP A 409 -18.94 -12.46 -10.24
CA ASP A 409 -17.92 -12.43 -9.19
C ASP A 409 -17.35 -11.00 -9.06
N LEU A 410 -17.44 -10.43 -7.87
CA LEU A 410 -16.94 -9.11 -7.52
C LEU A 410 -15.79 -9.17 -6.49
N SER A 411 -15.28 -10.37 -6.19
CA SER A 411 -14.24 -10.56 -5.17
C SER A 411 -12.94 -9.81 -5.49
N ASP A 412 -12.66 -9.54 -6.77
CA ASP A 412 -11.51 -8.77 -7.22
C ASP A 412 -11.86 -7.32 -7.63
N ASP A 413 -13.13 -6.91 -7.50
CA ASP A 413 -13.60 -5.55 -7.82
C ASP A 413 -13.39 -4.61 -6.63
N ASP A 414 -12.46 -3.65 -6.75
CA ASP A 414 -12.14 -2.69 -5.67
C ASP A 414 -13.30 -1.76 -5.32
N ILE A 415 -14.18 -1.44 -6.27
CA ILE A 415 -15.38 -0.63 -6.02
C ILE A 415 -16.36 -1.42 -5.16
N ALA A 416 -16.55 -2.70 -5.47
CA ALA A 416 -17.39 -3.58 -4.65
C ALA A 416 -16.85 -3.67 -3.22
N LYS A 417 -15.55 -3.89 -3.06
CA LYS A 417 -14.89 -4.02 -1.75
C LYS A 417 -14.91 -2.74 -0.92
N THR A 418 -14.75 -1.59 -1.58
CA THR A 418 -14.55 -0.31 -0.88
C THR A 418 -15.85 0.46 -0.68
N HIS A 419 -16.79 0.36 -1.62
CA HIS A 419 -17.98 1.22 -1.64
C HIS A 419 -19.28 0.42 -1.62
N ILE A 420 -19.51 -0.49 -2.56
CA ILE A 420 -20.81 -1.12 -2.76
C ILE A 420 -21.27 -1.89 -1.53
N ARG A 421 -20.38 -2.60 -0.85
CA ARG A 421 -20.69 -3.36 0.35
C ARG A 421 -21.25 -2.51 1.52
N TYR A 422 -21.09 -1.18 1.46
CA TYR A 422 -21.56 -0.24 2.50
C TYR A 422 -22.66 0.70 2.04
N MET A 423 -23.08 0.58 0.78
CA MET A 423 -24.10 1.46 0.20
C MET A 423 -25.48 0.85 0.36
N ILE A 424 -26.34 1.55 1.09
CA ILE A 424 -27.78 1.26 1.16
C ILE A 424 -28.45 2.03 0.04
N GLY A 425 -29.12 1.32 -0.86
CA GLY A 425 -29.74 1.74 -2.10
C GLY A 425 -30.24 3.18 -2.26
N GLY A 426 -30.05 3.72 -3.45
CA GLY A 426 -30.71 4.92 -3.97
C GLY A 426 -31.50 4.57 -5.24
N ARG A 427 -32.55 5.32 -5.58
CA ARG A 427 -33.28 5.17 -6.83
C ARG A 427 -32.47 5.82 -7.95
N ASN A 428 -32.22 5.11 -9.04
CA ASN A 428 -31.92 5.76 -10.31
C ASN A 428 -33.17 6.46 -10.80
N ILE A 429 -33.13 7.78 -10.89
CA ILE A 429 -34.15 8.53 -11.63
C ILE A 429 -33.78 8.34 -13.10
N SER A 430 -34.48 7.41 -13.79
CA SER A 430 -34.39 7.30 -15.25
C SER A 430 -34.72 8.65 -15.88
N PRO A 431 -33.98 9.08 -16.91
CA PRO A 431 -34.26 10.34 -17.62
C PRO A 431 -35.63 10.40 -18.31
N GLN A 432 -36.40 9.32 -18.29
CA GLN A 432 -37.68 9.19 -19.00
C GLN A 432 -38.92 9.75 -18.27
N GLN A 433 -38.79 10.32 -17.06
CA GLN A 433 -39.93 10.87 -16.32
C GLN A 433 -39.90 12.36 -16.04
N THR A 434 -39.02 13.13 -16.64
CA THR A 434 -39.15 14.58 -16.66
C THR A 434 -39.54 15.02 -18.07
N ASP A 435 -40.83 15.34 -18.23
CA ASP A 435 -41.31 16.17 -19.33
C ASP A 435 -40.41 17.39 -19.46
N SER A 436 -39.65 17.44 -20.55
CA SER A 436 -39.41 18.71 -21.27
C SER A 436 -38.33 18.56 -22.34
N GLN A 437 -38.69 19.01 -23.49
CA GLN A 437 -37.98 19.13 -24.76
C GLN A 437 -36.77 20.06 -24.75
N GLN A 438 -36.01 20.25 -23.67
CA GLN A 438 -34.96 21.27 -23.62
C GLN A 438 -33.63 20.96 -22.93
N MET A 439 -33.31 19.72 -22.55
CA MET A 439 -31.96 19.45 -22.09
C MET A 439 -31.32 18.31 -22.87
N GLY A 440 -30.20 18.59 -23.52
CA GLY A 440 -29.39 17.62 -24.22
C GLY A 440 -29.09 16.42 -23.32
N SER A 441 -29.00 15.24 -23.90
CA SER A 441 -28.83 13.94 -23.21
C SER A 441 -27.71 14.00 -22.15
N GLN A 442 -28.10 14.23 -20.90
CA GLN A 442 -27.17 14.13 -19.76
C GLN A 442 -26.92 12.66 -19.46
N ARG A 443 -25.65 12.29 -19.36
CA ARG A 443 -25.22 10.94 -18.97
C ARG A 443 -24.62 11.00 -17.57
N GLU A 444 -24.94 10.01 -16.76
CA GLU A 444 -24.28 9.84 -15.47
C GLU A 444 -22.89 9.21 -15.70
N ARG A 445 -21.86 9.84 -15.13
CA ARG A 445 -20.48 9.37 -15.13
C ARG A 445 -20.01 9.18 -13.70
N LEU A 446 -19.41 8.04 -13.41
CA LEU A 446 -18.93 7.66 -12.09
C LEU A 446 -17.42 7.78 -12.01
N TYR A 447 -16.94 8.49 -11.01
CA TYR A 447 -15.52 8.70 -10.76
C TYR A 447 -15.13 8.26 -9.36
N SER A 448 -13.99 7.59 -9.24
CA SER A 448 -13.30 7.33 -7.99
C SER A 448 -12.18 8.36 -7.83
N PHE A 449 -12.07 8.96 -6.63
CA PHE A 449 -11.02 9.94 -6.31
C PHE A 449 -10.21 9.47 -5.12
N VAL A 450 -8.90 9.71 -5.17
CA VAL A 450 -8.04 9.66 -4.00
C VAL A 450 -8.06 11.04 -3.34
N PHE A 451 -8.62 11.12 -2.16
CA PHE A 451 -8.97 12.35 -1.48
C PHE A 451 -7.98 12.67 -0.36
N PRO A 452 -7.31 13.84 -0.36
CA PRO A 452 -6.39 14.17 0.70
C PRO A 452 -7.13 14.44 2.02
N GLU A 453 -6.68 13.81 3.11
CA GLU A 453 -7.21 13.99 4.46
C GLU A 453 -6.71 15.31 5.06
N GLN A 454 -7.21 16.43 4.55
CA GLN A 454 -6.87 17.76 5.04
C GLN A 454 -8.12 18.63 5.25
N LYS A 455 -8.01 19.57 6.19
CA LYS A 455 -9.09 20.54 6.43
C LYS A 455 -9.42 21.32 5.16
N GLY A 456 -10.69 21.37 4.79
CA GLY A 456 -11.18 22.09 3.62
C GLY A 456 -11.11 21.34 2.29
N ALA A 457 -10.55 20.13 2.22
CA ALA A 457 -10.47 19.35 1.00
C ALA A 457 -11.85 19.06 0.38
N LEU A 458 -12.84 18.70 1.20
CA LEU A 458 -14.21 18.49 0.74
C LEU A 458 -14.84 19.80 0.24
N VAL A 459 -14.59 20.92 0.90
CA VAL A 459 -15.08 22.23 0.46
C VAL A 459 -14.49 22.60 -0.89
N LYS A 460 -13.17 22.42 -1.05
CA LYS A 460 -12.48 22.64 -2.34
C LYS A 460 -13.10 21.77 -3.45
N PHE A 461 -13.30 20.49 -3.18
CA PHE A 461 -13.91 19.54 -4.11
C PHE A 461 -15.30 20.01 -4.55
N LEU A 462 -16.17 20.33 -3.58
CA LEU A 462 -17.54 20.79 -3.87
C LEU A 462 -17.57 22.15 -4.55
N GLN A 463 -16.66 23.06 -4.24
CA GLN A 463 -16.55 24.36 -4.92
C GLN A 463 -16.08 24.20 -6.37
N THR A 464 -15.15 23.28 -6.63
CA THR A 464 -14.61 23.06 -7.98
C THR A 464 -15.60 22.29 -8.86
N LEU A 465 -16.25 21.26 -8.33
CA LEU A 465 -17.10 20.35 -9.10
C LEU A 465 -18.60 20.46 -8.78
N GLY A 466 -18.96 20.70 -7.53
CA GLY A 466 -20.35 20.62 -7.07
C GLY A 466 -21.23 21.80 -7.43
N THR A 467 -20.68 22.91 -7.93
CA THR A 467 -21.46 24.11 -8.28
C THR A 467 -21.92 24.11 -9.75
N GLN A 468 -21.27 23.35 -10.63
CA GLN A 468 -21.54 23.34 -12.06
C GLN A 468 -22.20 22.06 -12.55
N TRP A 469 -21.99 20.93 -11.83
CA TRP A 469 -22.55 19.63 -12.17
C TRP A 469 -23.39 19.08 -11.03
N ASN A 470 -24.50 18.44 -11.38
CA ASN A 470 -25.30 17.75 -10.41
C ASN A 470 -24.60 16.47 -9.96
N ILE A 471 -24.36 16.36 -8.65
CA ILE A 471 -23.82 15.15 -8.02
C ILE A 471 -25.01 14.21 -7.76
N SER A 472 -25.05 13.08 -8.45
CA SER A 472 -26.11 12.09 -8.32
C SER A 472 -25.78 10.96 -7.32
N LEU A 473 -24.49 10.78 -7.02
CA LEU A 473 -23.98 9.85 -6.02
C LEU A 473 -22.74 10.44 -5.37
N PHE A 474 -22.64 10.31 -4.05
CA PHE A 474 -21.46 10.69 -3.30
C PHE A 474 -21.27 9.72 -2.13
N HIS A 475 -20.13 9.04 -2.12
CA HIS A 475 -19.73 8.19 -1.02
C HIS A 475 -18.27 8.46 -0.68
N TYR A 476 -18.01 8.84 0.56
CA TYR A 476 -16.68 9.11 1.09
C TYR A 476 -16.31 8.06 2.14
N ARG A 477 -15.10 7.55 2.04
CA ARG A 477 -14.54 6.62 3.01
C ARG A 477 -13.13 7.02 3.41
N ASN A 478 -12.96 7.26 4.72
CA ASN A 478 -11.66 7.46 5.33
C ASN A 478 -11.08 6.11 5.76
N HIS A 479 -9.88 5.81 5.30
CA HIS A 479 -9.15 4.57 5.65
C HIS A 479 -8.17 4.77 6.81
N GLY A 480 -8.14 5.95 7.43
CA GLY A 480 -7.20 6.29 8.50
C GLY A 480 -5.77 6.53 8.00
N ALA A 481 -5.58 6.65 6.69
CA ALA A 481 -4.34 7.09 6.05
C ALA A 481 -4.37 8.60 5.79
N ASP A 482 -3.35 9.13 5.12
CA ASP A 482 -3.29 10.55 4.72
C ASP A 482 -4.28 10.88 3.59
N TYR A 483 -4.97 9.84 3.08
CA TYR A 483 -5.92 9.90 1.98
C TYR A 483 -7.14 9.03 2.28
N GLY A 484 -8.28 9.44 1.75
CA GLY A 484 -9.51 8.67 1.73
C GLY A 484 -9.98 8.43 0.29
N ASP A 485 -10.98 7.56 0.11
CA ASP A 485 -11.57 7.31 -1.20
C ASP A 485 -12.95 7.95 -1.31
N ILE A 486 -13.19 8.64 -2.43
CA ILE A 486 -14.52 9.10 -2.80
C ILE A 486 -14.99 8.35 -4.04
N LEU A 487 -16.21 7.89 -4.00
CA LEU A 487 -16.98 7.50 -5.17
C LEU A 487 -18.05 8.56 -5.44
N CYS A 488 -17.99 9.22 -6.60
CA CYS A 488 -18.90 10.30 -6.93
C CYS A 488 -19.42 10.17 -8.36
N ALA A 489 -20.74 10.25 -8.54
CA ALA A 489 -21.34 10.31 -9.87
C ALA A 489 -21.84 11.71 -10.18
N PHE A 490 -21.62 12.11 -11.44
CA PHE A 490 -22.01 13.42 -11.98
C PHE A 490 -22.91 13.24 -13.19
N GLN A 491 -23.88 14.13 -13.33
CA GLN A 491 -24.68 14.25 -14.53
C GLN A 491 -23.98 15.20 -15.50
N ILE A 492 -23.44 14.66 -16.60
CA ILE A 492 -22.62 15.41 -17.57
C ILE A 492 -23.25 15.28 -18.96
N SER A 493 -23.34 16.40 -19.70
CA SER A 493 -23.74 16.39 -21.10
C SER A 493 -22.51 16.28 -22.01
N GLU A 494 -22.68 15.72 -23.21
CA GLU A 494 -21.60 15.65 -24.20
C GLU A 494 -20.97 17.01 -24.51
N THR A 495 -21.75 18.08 -24.43
CA THR A 495 -21.29 19.46 -24.69
C THR A 495 -20.43 20.03 -23.54
N THR A 496 -20.56 19.51 -22.34
CA THR A 496 -19.83 20.00 -21.15
C THR A 496 -18.70 19.06 -20.69
N GLU A 497 -18.52 17.92 -21.33
CA GLU A 497 -17.53 16.90 -20.93
C GLU A 497 -16.10 17.43 -20.92
N GLN A 498 -15.70 18.22 -21.93
CA GLN A 498 -14.37 18.82 -21.97
C GLN A 498 -14.15 19.86 -20.84
N VAL A 499 -15.18 20.65 -20.52
CA VAL A 499 -15.11 21.61 -19.41
C VAL A 499 -15.02 20.88 -18.07
N PHE A 500 -15.75 19.78 -17.93
CA PHE A 500 -15.68 18.93 -16.75
C PHE A 500 -14.26 18.36 -16.53
N HIS A 501 -13.64 17.84 -17.57
CA HIS A 501 -12.26 17.36 -17.48
C HIS A 501 -11.25 18.45 -17.12
N HIS A 502 -11.47 19.68 -17.59
CA HIS A 502 -10.62 20.81 -17.18
C HIS A 502 -10.72 21.08 -15.68
N HIS A 503 -11.94 21.07 -15.11
CA HIS A 503 -12.12 21.26 -13.66
C HIS A 503 -11.59 20.08 -12.83
N LEU A 504 -11.60 18.85 -13.36
CA LEU A 504 -10.92 17.71 -12.72
C LEU A 504 -9.41 17.95 -12.62
N GLN A 505 -8.80 18.55 -13.65
CA GLN A 505 -7.38 18.92 -13.64
C GLN A 505 -7.09 20.05 -12.66
N GLU A 506 -7.95 21.09 -12.60
CA GLU A 506 -7.83 22.19 -11.63
C GLU A 506 -7.97 21.72 -10.18
N LEU A 507 -8.83 20.73 -9.92
CA LEU A 507 -8.97 20.12 -8.60
C LEU A 507 -7.63 19.53 -8.12
N GLY A 508 -6.88 18.91 -9.04
CA GLY A 508 -5.55 18.35 -8.77
C GLY A 508 -5.56 17.09 -7.91
N TYR A 509 -6.73 16.45 -7.70
CA TYR A 509 -6.82 15.16 -7.01
C TYR A 509 -6.67 14.02 -8.01
N ALA A 510 -6.03 12.91 -7.59
CA ALA A 510 -5.98 11.71 -8.43
C ALA A 510 -7.40 11.16 -8.58
N TYR A 511 -7.81 10.85 -9.81
CA TYR A 511 -9.13 10.28 -10.10
C TYR A 511 -9.07 9.21 -11.19
N GLN A 512 -10.10 8.39 -11.24
CA GLN A 512 -10.31 7.38 -12.27
C GLN A 512 -11.78 7.41 -12.69
N ASP A 513 -12.06 7.39 -14.00
CA ASP A 513 -13.40 7.11 -14.52
C ASP A 513 -13.69 5.61 -14.34
N VAL A 514 -14.74 5.30 -13.59
CA VAL A 514 -15.15 3.93 -13.26
C VAL A 514 -16.58 3.64 -13.73
N THR A 515 -17.07 4.45 -14.66
CA THR A 515 -18.43 4.35 -15.25
C THR A 515 -18.71 2.99 -15.88
N ASP A 516 -17.68 2.34 -16.40
CA ASP A 516 -17.82 1.02 -17.06
C ASP A 516 -17.57 -0.16 -16.10
N SER A 517 -17.40 0.09 -14.80
CA SER A 517 -17.19 -0.98 -13.82
C SER A 517 -18.42 -1.90 -13.72
N ALA A 518 -18.18 -3.18 -13.44
CA ALA A 518 -19.24 -4.17 -13.22
C ALA A 518 -20.13 -3.74 -12.03
N SER A 519 -19.53 -3.29 -10.95
CA SER A 519 -20.24 -2.82 -9.75
C SER A 519 -21.20 -1.67 -10.03
N TYR A 520 -20.79 -0.69 -10.85
CA TYR A 520 -21.67 0.40 -11.23
C TYR A 520 -22.86 -0.09 -12.02
N ARG A 521 -22.65 -0.96 -13.02
CA ARG A 521 -23.71 -1.50 -13.87
C ARG A 521 -24.74 -2.32 -13.12
N TYR A 522 -24.32 -3.06 -12.07
CA TYR A 522 -25.22 -3.93 -11.30
C TYR A 522 -25.95 -3.23 -10.15
N PHE A 523 -25.34 -2.24 -9.53
CA PHE A 523 -25.84 -1.69 -8.27
C PHE A 523 -26.19 -0.20 -8.30
N LEU A 524 -25.61 0.55 -9.21
CA LEU A 524 -25.69 2.01 -9.18
C LEU A 524 -26.33 2.62 -10.45
N LYS A 525 -26.39 1.88 -11.56
CA LYS A 525 -26.96 2.35 -12.82
C LYS A 525 -28.43 2.00 -12.98
#